data_232787c647ee9f2a207b2fa835b63f66
#
_entry.id   232787c647ee9f2a207b2fa835b63f66
#
_cell.length_a   1.000
_cell.length_b   1.000
_cell.length_c   1.000
_cell.angle_alpha   90.00
_cell.angle_beta   90.00
_cell.angle_gamma   90.00
#
_symmetry.space_group_name_H-M   'P 1'
#
loop_
_entity.id
_entity.type
_entity.pdbx_description
1 polymer ?
#
loop_
_entity_poly.entity_id
_entity_poly.type
_entity_poly.pdbx_seq_one_letter_code
_entity_poly.pdbx_strand_id
1 'polypeptide(L)'
;MIILGVSNGSTSGACLSKNGQLVAAVTEERFTRIRGHRVWPRLSIEYVLKEGGVRLDEIDILAFAAAAGFDPEIHFPLYFDRIVAEVRENPSGLAVFRKTVLDEVRSSAKTSREFDDFAMANGLVDRVMKIDHHEAHALGAFLCSPYDAALVVTCDTVGDFQSLTVSDYNPSGVTVLRRQTFVDSVGYFFGRITAFLG
;
A
#
# COMPACT_ATOMS: atom_id res chain seq x y z
N MET A 1 7.80 19.28 -12.74
CA MET A 1 7.39 17.86 -12.61
C MET A 1 6.06 17.77 -11.88
N ILE A 2 5.10 17.10 -12.46
CA ILE A 2 3.72 16.91 -11.95
C ILE A 2 3.51 15.44 -11.69
N ILE A 3 3.19 15.08 -10.44
CA ILE A 3 3.02 13.69 -10.02
C ILE A 3 1.60 13.50 -9.50
N LEU A 4 0.87 12.56 -10.08
CA LEU A 4 -0.42 12.08 -9.58
C LEU A 4 -0.19 10.78 -8.81
N GLY A 5 -0.36 10.80 -7.50
CA GLY A 5 -0.34 9.62 -6.65
C GLY A 5 -1.75 9.05 -6.47
N VAL A 6 -1.89 7.74 -6.60
CA VAL A 6 -3.18 7.04 -6.50
C VAL A 6 -3.06 5.83 -5.57
N SER A 7 -4.08 5.61 -4.76
CA SER A 7 -4.27 4.39 -3.95
C SER A 7 -5.73 3.93 -4.08
N ASN A 8 -5.94 2.64 -4.33
CA ASN A 8 -7.28 2.02 -4.41
C ASN A 8 -7.47 0.86 -3.42
N GLY A 9 -6.65 0.85 -2.35
CA GLY A 9 -6.73 -0.13 -1.25
C GLY A 9 -7.85 0.15 -0.25
N SER A 10 -7.59 -0.16 1.03
CA SER A 10 -8.55 0.01 2.13
C SER A 10 -8.95 1.46 2.40
N THR A 11 -8.15 2.40 1.94
CA THR A 11 -8.42 3.85 1.99
C THR A 11 -8.05 4.41 0.63
N SER A 12 -8.97 4.28 -0.32
CA SER A 12 -8.73 4.78 -1.67
C SER A 12 -8.70 6.31 -1.70
N GLY A 13 -7.85 6.86 -2.55
CA GLY A 13 -7.66 8.30 -2.66
C GLY A 13 -6.63 8.69 -3.70
N ALA A 14 -6.45 9.99 -3.85
CA ALA A 14 -5.45 10.56 -4.75
C ALA A 14 -4.75 11.77 -4.13
N CYS A 15 -3.55 12.04 -4.60
CA CYS A 15 -2.83 13.26 -4.31
C CYS A 15 -2.14 13.81 -5.56
N LEU A 16 -1.92 15.11 -5.60
CA LEU A 16 -1.20 15.80 -6.65
C LEU A 16 -0.03 16.57 -6.07
N SER A 17 1.15 16.36 -6.62
CA SER A 17 2.33 17.15 -6.33
C SER A 17 2.80 17.90 -7.57
N LYS A 18 3.24 19.15 -7.40
CA LYS A 18 3.85 19.96 -8.45
C LYS A 18 5.19 20.50 -7.96
N ASN A 19 6.27 20.16 -8.66
CA ASN A 19 7.63 20.63 -8.35
C ASN A 19 8.04 20.37 -6.89
N GLY A 20 7.70 19.19 -6.37
CA GLY A 20 8.01 18.76 -5.00
C GLY A 20 7.08 19.30 -3.92
N GLN A 21 6.06 20.09 -4.28
CA GLN A 21 5.08 20.61 -3.33
C GLN A 21 3.74 19.85 -3.45
N LEU A 22 3.18 19.41 -2.34
CA LEU A 22 1.86 18.83 -2.29
C LEU A 22 0.82 19.92 -2.56
N VAL A 23 0.03 19.77 -3.64
CA VAL A 23 -1.03 20.70 -4.04
C VAL A 23 -2.35 20.32 -3.38
N ALA A 24 -2.72 19.04 -3.47
CA ALA A 24 -3.95 18.51 -2.88
C ALA A 24 -3.80 17.02 -2.59
N ALA A 25 -4.51 16.56 -1.56
CA ALA A 25 -4.66 15.14 -1.25
C ALA A 25 -6.04 14.90 -0.64
N VAL A 26 -6.73 13.83 -1.08
CA VAL A 26 -8.08 13.53 -0.60
C VAL A 26 -8.39 12.04 -0.73
N THR A 27 -9.17 11.51 0.21
CA THR A 27 -9.69 10.15 0.15
C THR A 27 -11.07 10.11 -0.50
N GLU A 28 -11.37 9.03 -1.23
CA GLU A 28 -12.63 8.83 -1.97
C GLU A 28 -13.86 8.85 -1.04
N GLU A 29 -13.70 8.41 0.19
CA GLU A 29 -14.77 8.42 1.20
C GLU A 29 -15.29 9.83 1.54
N ARG A 30 -14.50 10.89 1.29
CA ARG A 30 -14.96 12.29 1.48
C ARG A 30 -16.08 12.64 0.53
N PHE A 31 -16.09 12.05 -0.65
CA PHE A 31 -17.13 12.24 -1.66
C PHE A 31 -18.25 11.22 -1.54
N THR A 32 -17.90 9.94 -1.40
CA THR A 32 -18.88 8.84 -1.37
C THR A 32 -19.61 8.72 -0.04
N ARG A 33 -19.06 9.27 1.05
CA ARG A 33 -19.57 9.14 2.43
C ARG A 33 -19.64 7.69 2.94
N ILE A 34 -18.89 6.78 2.30
CA ILE A 34 -18.77 5.38 2.70
C ILE A 34 -17.39 5.17 3.29
N ARG A 35 -17.32 4.91 4.59
CA ARG A 35 -16.06 4.69 5.30
C ARG A 35 -15.33 3.46 4.77
N GLY A 36 -14.03 3.62 4.50
CA GLY A 36 -13.18 2.54 3.99
C GLY A 36 -13.63 2.02 2.61
N HIS A 37 -14.16 2.90 1.77
CA HIS A 37 -14.66 2.54 0.43
C HIS A 37 -13.52 2.09 -0.47
N ARG A 38 -13.47 0.79 -0.75
CA ARG A 38 -12.45 0.15 -1.58
C ARG A 38 -12.86 0.16 -3.04
N VAL A 39 -12.67 1.30 -3.68
CA VAL A 39 -13.02 1.51 -5.10
C VAL A 39 -11.91 2.26 -5.81
N TRP A 40 -11.93 2.27 -7.12
CA TRP A 40 -11.08 3.16 -7.90
C TRP A 40 -11.41 4.62 -7.53
N PRO A 41 -10.43 5.46 -7.13
CA PRO A 41 -10.68 6.80 -6.56
C PRO A 41 -10.92 7.86 -7.63
N ARG A 42 -11.97 7.69 -8.43
CA ARG A 42 -12.29 8.57 -9.55
C ARG A 42 -12.54 10.02 -9.12
N LEU A 43 -13.36 10.21 -8.08
CA LEU A 43 -13.70 11.56 -7.60
C LEU A 43 -12.50 12.24 -6.95
N SER A 44 -11.65 11.48 -6.27
CA SER A 44 -10.41 12.00 -5.69
C SER A 44 -9.44 12.46 -6.78
N ILE A 45 -9.27 11.68 -7.86
CA ILE A 45 -8.44 12.06 -9.01
C ILE A 45 -8.97 13.33 -9.66
N GLU A 46 -10.28 13.40 -9.98
CA GLU A 46 -10.91 14.58 -10.56
C GLU A 46 -10.70 15.82 -9.69
N TYR A 47 -10.85 15.67 -8.37
CA TYR A 47 -10.67 16.76 -7.41
C TYR A 47 -9.23 17.28 -7.39
N VAL A 48 -8.23 16.42 -7.23
CA VAL A 48 -6.84 16.89 -7.11
C VAL A 48 -6.32 17.50 -8.41
N LEU A 49 -6.75 16.98 -9.57
CA LEU A 49 -6.42 17.57 -10.87
C LEU A 49 -7.05 18.97 -11.03
N LYS A 50 -8.30 19.12 -10.63
CA LYS A 50 -9.02 20.41 -10.64
C LYS A 50 -8.34 21.45 -9.73
N GLU A 51 -8.01 21.06 -8.48
CA GLU A 51 -7.32 21.94 -7.52
C GLU A 51 -5.94 22.37 -8.04
N GLY A 52 -5.24 21.50 -8.74
CA GLY A 52 -3.95 21.79 -9.35
C GLY A 52 -4.03 22.58 -10.66
N GLY A 53 -5.23 22.74 -11.24
CA GLY A 53 -5.40 23.31 -12.57
C GLY A 53 -4.65 22.49 -13.64
N VAL A 54 -4.65 21.15 -13.52
CA VAL A 54 -3.88 20.23 -14.35
C VAL A 54 -4.83 19.26 -15.04
N ARG A 55 -4.57 19.00 -16.31
CA ARG A 55 -5.22 17.90 -17.03
C ARG A 55 -4.46 16.60 -16.84
N LEU A 56 -5.14 15.48 -17.00
CA LEU A 56 -4.55 14.15 -16.81
C LEU A 56 -3.38 13.86 -17.79
N ASP A 57 -3.45 14.41 -19.01
CA ASP A 57 -2.38 14.25 -20.02
C ASP A 57 -1.13 15.09 -19.75
N GLU A 58 -1.20 16.02 -18.78
CA GLU A 58 -0.08 16.89 -18.37
C GLU A 58 0.75 16.32 -17.22
N ILE A 59 0.32 15.21 -16.58
CA ILE A 59 1.10 14.59 -15.52
C ILE A 59 2.37 13.94 -16.08
N ASP A 60 3.48 14.11 -15.37
CA ASP A 60 4.76 13.49 -15.71
C ASP A 60 4.86 12.06 -15.17
N ILE A 61 4.33 11.81 -13.98
CA ILE A 61 4.38 10.51 -13.29
C ILE A 61 3.00 10.17 -12.71
N LEU A 62 2.55 8.95 -12.98
CA LEU A 62 1.43 8.29 -12.32
C LEU A 62 2.00 7.32 -11.28
N ALA A 63 1.95 7.70 -10.01
CA ALA A 63 2.53 6.93 -8.91
C ALA A 63 1.47 6.06 -8.20
N PHE A 64 1.86 4.84 -7.84
CA PHE A 64 1.00 3.87 -7.18
C PHE A 64 1.73 3.20 -6.01
N ALA A 65 1.11 3.22 -4.83
CA ALA A 65 1.67 2.66 -3.61
C ALA A 65 1.28 1.18 -3.43
N ALA A 66 1.59 0.35 -4.40
CA ALA A 66 1.53 -1.11 -4.36
C ALA A 66 2.36 -1.66 -5.53
N ALA A 67 3.57 -2.09 -5.26
CA ALA A 67 4.52 -2.49 -6.30
C ALA A 67 4.65 -4.01 -6.42
N ALA A 68 4.55 -4.73 -5.32
CA ALA A 68 4.94 -6.13 -5.27
C ALA A 68 3.82 -7.07 -5.72
N GLY A 69 4.13 -7.94 -6.67
CA GLY A 69 3.41 -9.19 -6.86
C GLY A 69 3.72 -10.15 -5.70
N PHE A 70 2.92 -11.21 -5.54
CA PHE A 70 3.21 -12.26 -4.57
C PHE A 70 4.42 -13.08 -5.01
N ASP A 71 5.46 -13.08 -4.19
CA ASP A 71 6.64 -13.92 -4.33
C ASP A 71 6.79 -14.78 -3.06
N PRO A 72 6.63 -16.11 -3.12
CA PRO A 72 6.72 -16.97 -1.96
C PRO A 72 8.10 -16.91 -1.27
N GLU A 73 9.19 -16.74 -2.02
CA GLU A 73 10.55 -16.71 -1.46
C GLU A 73 10.78 -15.45 -0.61
N ILE A 74 10.13 -14.35 -0.98
CA ILE A 74 10.25 -13.07 -0.27
C ILE A 74 9.21 -12.96 0.85
N HIS A 75 7.98 -13.42 0.59
CA HIS A 75 6.83 -13.12 1.44
C HIS A 75 6.50 -14.21 2.46
N PHE A 76 7.11 -15.40 2.33
CA PHE A 76 7.07 -16.39 3.38
C PHE A 76 8.37 -16.39 4.19
N PRO A 77 8.28 -16.31 5.52
CA PRO A 77 9.47 -16.36 6.36
C PRO A 77 10.12 -17.75 6.35
N LEU A 78 11.39 -17.82 6.70
CA LEU A 78 12.15 -19.08 6.79
C LEU A 78 11.53 -20.13 7.73
N TYR A 79 10.70 -19.69 8.69
CA TYR A 79 9.97 -20.57 9.60
C TYR A 79 8.57 -20.95 9.09
N PHE A 80 8.24 -20.65 7.84
CA PHE A 80 6.93 -20.93 7.25
C PHE A 80 6.57 -22.42 7.31
N ASP A 81 7.53 -23.30 7.05
CA ASP A 81 7.32 -24.76 7.14
C ASP A 81 6.90 -25.19 8.54
N ARG A 82 7.44 -24.56 9.58
CA ARG A 82 7.04 -24.81 10.96
C ARG A 82 5.61 -24.34 11.21
N ILE A 83 5.23 -23.14 10.73
CA ILE A 83 3.85 -22.66 10.83
C ILE A 83 2.90 -23.61 10.11
N VAL A 84 3.25 -24.06 8.92
CA VAL A 84 2.44 -25.02 8.15
C VAL A 84 2.31 -26.35 8.91
N ALA A 85 3.36 -26.84 9.54
CA ALA A 85 3.32 -28.06 10.34
C ALA A 85 2.37 -27.92 11.55
N GLU A 86 2.48 -26.82 12.30
CA GLU A 86 1.62 -26.52 13.45
C GLU A 86 0.12 -26.35 13.04
N VAL A 87 -0.13 -25.72 11.89
CA VAL A 87 -1.49 -25.48 11.38
C VAL A 87 -2.10 -26.74 10.79
N ARG A 88 -1.30 -27.71 10.28
CA ARG A 88 -1.78 -29.00 9.77
C ARG A 88 -2.51 -29.82 10.83
N GLU A 89 -2.11 -29.70 12.08
CA GLU A 89 -2.78 -30.38 13.20
C GLU A 89 -4.11 -29.71 13.61
N ASN A 90 -4.38 -28.51 13.06
CA ASN A 90 -5.61 -27.77 13.28
C ASN A 90 -6.30 -27.46 11.95
N PRO A 91 -7.24 -28.30 11.47
CA PRO A 91 -7.93 -28.13 10.19
C PRO A 91 -8.65 -26.78 10.05
N SER A 92 -9.22 -26.26 11.14
CA SER A 92 -9.89 -24.95 11.14
C SER A 92 -8.89 -23.81 10.98
N GLY A 93 -7.73 -23.89 11.64
CA GLY A 93 -6.63 -22.94 11.50
C GLY A 93 -6.07 -22.93 10.07
N LEU A 94 -5.87 -24.13 9.49
CA LEU A 94 -5.43 -24.27 8.09
C LEU A 94 -6.40 -23.62 7.11
N ALA A 95 -7.70 -23.83 7.30
CA ALA A 95 -8.71 -23.21 6.44
C ALA A 95 -8.70 -21.68 6.51
N VAL A 96 -8.56 -21.11 7.72
CA VAL A 96 -8.46 -19.67 7.93
C VAL A 96 -7.18 -19.11 7.29
N PHE A 97 -6.04 -19.75 7.53
CA PHE A 97 -4.76 -19.35 6.95
C PHE A 97 -4.81 -19.34 5.42
N ARG A 98 -5.25 -20.46 4.82
CA ARG A 98 -5.39 -20.59 3.37
C ARG A 98 -6.32 -19.50 2.79
N LYS A 99 -7.46 -19.26 3.45
CA LYS A 99 -8.39 -18.21 3.04
C LYS A 99 -7.71 -16.84 3.06
N THR A 100 -7.01 -16.50 4.15
CA THR A 100 -6.32 -15.21 4.30
C THR A 100 -5.29 -14.98 3.18
N VAL A 101 -4.45 -15.98 2.89
CA VAL A 101 -3.47 -15.91 1.78
C VAL A 101 -4.16 -15.69 0.44
N LEU A 102 -5.20 -16.47 0.13
CA LEU A 102 -5.91 -16.36 -1.14
C LEU A 102 -6.64 -15.02 -1.30
N ASP A 103 -7.23 -14.53 -0.23
CA ASP A 103 -7.94 -13.24 -0.25
C ASP A 103 -6.94 -12.09 -0.49
N GLU A 104 -5.75 -12.15 0.11
CA GLU A 104 -4.70 -11.15 -0.10
C GLU A 104 -4.15 -11.17 -1.53
N VAL A 105 -3.85 -12.35 -2.07
CA VAL A 105 -3.39 -12.51 -3.46
C VAL A 105 -4.44 -11.96 -4.44
N ARG A 106 -5.74 -12.26 -4.22
CA ARG A 106 -6.82 -11.76 -5.07
C ARG A 106 -7.00 -10.25 -4.96
N SER A 107 -6.92 -9.73 -3.74
CA SER A 107 -7.05 -8.30 -3.47
C SER A 107 -5.92 -7.52 -4.15
N SER A 108 -4.67 -7.94 -3.98
CA SER A 108 -3.50 -7.33 -4.60
C SER A 108 -3.59 -7.37 -6.13
N ALA A 109 -3.94 -8.52 -6.69
CA ALA A 109 -4.09 -8.67 -8.16
C ALA A 109 -5.20 -7.77 -8.72
N LYS A 110 -6.34 -7.64 -8.02
CA LYS A 110 -7.43 -6.74 -8.43
C LYS A 110 -6.98 -5.28 -8.41
N THR A 111 -6.37 -4.86 -7.31
CA THR A 111 -5.89 -3.49 -7.08
C THR A 111 -4.88 -3.06 -8.15
N SER A 112 -3.90 -3.92 -8.44
CA SER A 112 -2.90 -3.66 -9.48
C SER A 112 -3.53 -3.58 -10.87
N ARG A 113 -4.47 -4.48 -11.19
CA ARG A 113 -5.15 -4.48 -12.49
C ARG A 113 -5.95 -3.21 -12.72
N GLU A 114 -6.74 -2.75 -11.75
CA GLU A 114 -7.51 -1.50 -11.87
C GLU A 114 -6.60 -0.30 -12.16
N PHE A 115 -5.40 -0.27 -11.55
CA PHE A 115 -4.41 0.77 -11.81
C PHE A 115 -3.83 0.66 -13.22
N ASP A 116 -3.43 -0.55 -13.64
CA ASP A 116 -2.86 -0.78 -14.97
C ASP A 116 -3.87 -0.50 -16.07
N ASP A 117 -5.16 -0.88 -15.88
CA ASP A 117 -6.26 -0.58 -16.79
C ASP A 117 -6.47 0.93 -16.92
N PHE A 118 -6.40 1.68 -15.82
CA PHE A 118 -6.49 3.14 -15.86
C PHE A 118 -5.31 3.78 -16.60
N ALA A 119 -4.09 3.33 -16.33
CA ALA A 119 -2.90 3.83 -17.02
C ALA A 119 -2.98 3.56 -18.53
N MET A 120 -3.42 2.37 -18.92
CA MET A 120 -3.59 1.97 -20.33
C MET A 120 -4.68 2.80 -21.02
N ALA A 121 -5.85 2.92 -20.40
CA ALA A 121 -6.99 3.67 -20.96
C ALA A 121 -6.70 5.16 -21.17
N ASN A 122 -5.73 5.72 -20.45
CA ASN A 122 -5.38 7.14 -20.51
C ASN A 122 -4.01 7.41 -21.17
N GLY A 123 -3.35 6.40 -21.75
CA GLY A 123 -2.05 6.57 -22.41
C GLY A 123 -0.91 6.95 -21.47
N LEU A 124 -0.95 6.49 -20.23
CA LEU A 124 0.02 6.84 -19.17
C LEU A 124 0.99 5.71 -18.83
N VAL A 125 0.99 4.61 -19.59
CA VAL A 125 1.79 3.41 -19.29
C VAL A 125 3.27 3.73 -19.11
N ASP A 126 3.84 4.56 -19.97
CA ASP A 126 5.26 4.97 -19.90
C ASP A 126 5.58 5.95 -18.77
N ARG A 127 4.57 6.42 -18.03
CA ARG A 127 4.68 7.35 -16.91
C ARG A 127 4.39 6.68 -15.56
N VAL A 128 4.17 5.37 -15.55
CA VAL A 128 3.84 4.62 -14.34
C VAL A 128 5.07 4.46 -13.43
N MET A 129 4.89 4.74 -12.15
CA MET A 129 5.83 4.43 -11.09
C MET A 129 5.10 3.65 -9.98
N LYS A 130 5.47 2.38 -9.80
CA LYS A 130 4.98 1.57 -8.67
C LYS A 130 6.01 1.62 -7.54
N ILE A 131 5.53 1.84 -6.32
CA ILE A 131 6.35 1.98 -5.11
C ILE A 131 5.86 0.94 -4.11
N ASP A 132 6.78 0.25 -3.43
CA ASP A 132 6.44 -0.67 -2.34
C ASP A 132 5.55 0.03 -1.29
N HIS A 133 4.53 -0.66 -0.81
CA HIS A 133 3.53 -0.10 0.10
C HIS A 133 4.15 0.45 1.39
N HIS A 134 5.04 -0.32 2.01
CA HIS A 134 5.72 0.10 3.23
C HIS A 134 6.77 1.18 2.98
N GLU A 135 7.40 1.18 1.81
CA GLU A 135 8.28 2.27 1.39
C GLU A 135 7.52 3.58 1.21
N ALA A 136 6.32 3.54 0.61
CA ALA A 136 5.46 4.71 0.47
C ALA A 136 5.05 5.29 1.84
N HIS A 137 4.69 4.43 2.81
CA HIS A 137 4.43 4.86 4.18
C HIS A 137 5.66 5.48 4.84
N ALA A 138 6.82 4.82 4.73
CA ALA A 138 8.06 5.28 5.35
C ALA A 138 8.53 6.62 4.78
N LEU A 139 8.52 6.76 3.45
CA LEU A 139 8.87 8.02 2.78
C LEU A 139 7.91 9.14 3.16
N GLY A 140 6.62 8.88 3.16
CA GLY A 140 5.62 9.88 3.56
C GLY A 140 5.82 10.38 4.98
N ALA A 141 6.10 9.48 5.92
CA ALA A 141 6.38 9.85 7.31
C ALA A 141 7.71 10.60 7.46
N PHE A 142 8.78 10.10 6.84
CA PHE A 142 10.11 10.69 6.95
C PHE A 142 10.20 12.08 6.32
N LEU A 143 9.71 12.25 5.08
CA LEU A 143 9.76 13.52 4.37
C LEU A 143 8.88 14.62 4.98
N CYS A 144 7.85 14.24 5.74
CA CYS A 144 7.02 15.18 6.50
C CYS A 144 7.54 15.43 7.92
N SER A 145 8.61 14.76 8.34
CA SER A 145 9.22 14.93 9.65
C SER A 145 10.31 16.04 9.64
N PRO A 146 10.70 16.56 10.81
CA PRO A 146 11.78 17.53 10.91
C PRO A 146 13.18 16.90 10.94
N TYR A 147 13.33 15.59 10.70
CA TYR A 147 14.57 14.87 10.90
C TYR A 147 15.35 14.70 9.60
N ASP A 148 16.68 14.94 9.62
CA ASP A 148 17.59 14.64 8.53
C ASP A 148 18.02 13.17 8.50
N ALA A 149 17.88 12.48 9.64
CA ALA A 149 18.11 11.04 9.76
C ALA A 149 17.17 10.45 10.83
N ALA A 150 16.64 9.26 10.55
CA ALA A 150 15.71 8.59 11.47
C ALA A 150 15.63 7.09 11.22
N LEU A 151 15.36 6.35 12.30
CA LEU A 151 14.84 5.00 12.20
C LEU A 151 13.33 5.08 11.95
N VAL A 152 12.90 4.64 10.77
CA VAL A 152 11.49 4.67 10.37
C VAL A 152 10.88 3.29 10.51
N VAL A 153 9.81 3.20 11.30
CA VAL A 153 9.06 1.96 11.50
C VAL A 153 7.69 2.12 10.86
N THR A 154 7.35 1.22 9.96
CA THR A 154 6.00 1.09 9.42
C THR A 154 5.34 -0.15 10.01
N CYS A 155 4.06 -0.06 10.38
CA CYS A 155 3.31 -1.19 10.89
C CYS A 155 1.88 -1.10 10.37
N ASP A 156 1.45 -2.13 9.62
CA ASP A 156 0.13 -2.21 9.03
C ASP A 156 -0.46 -3.62 9.25
N THR A 157 -1.70 -3.81 8.82
CA THR A 157 -2.31 -5.15 8.77
C THR A 157 -1.62 -5.96 7.67
N VAL A 158 -1.56 -5.40 6.47
CA VAL A 158 -0.88 -5.94 5.30
C VAL A 158 -0.79 -4.88 4.20
N GLY A 159 0.36 -4.81 3.56
CA GLY A 159 0.60 -4.06 2.32
C GLY A 159 1.72 -4.72 1.56
N ASP A 160 1.51 -5.06 0.29
CA ASP A 160 2.45 -5.81 -0.53
C ASP A 160 2.99 -7.08 0.16
N PHE A 161 2.08 -7.85 0.83
CA PHE A 161 2.37 -9.07 1.60
C PHE A 161 3.31 -8.88 2.80
N GLN A 162 3.58 -7.65 3.18
CA GLN A 162 4.35 -7.27 4.37
C GLN A 162 3.42 -6.64 5.41
N SER A 163 3.82 -6.67 6.67
CA SER A 163 3.07 -6.07 7.77
C SER A 163 3.88 -5.07 8.58
N LEU A 164 5.21 -5.13 8.47
CA LEU A 164 6.10 -4.23 9.19
C LEU A 164 7.43 -4.09 8.44
N THR A 165 7.96 -2.87 8.41
CA THR A 165 9.36 -2.62 8.04
C THR A 165 10.04 -1.73 9.08
N VAL A 166 11.35 -1.93 9.23
CA VAL A 166 12.23 -1.04 9.98
C VAL A 166 13.34 -0.62 9.04
N SER A 167 13.47 0.68 8.81
CA SER A 167 14.42 1.23 7.85
C SER A 167 15.21 2.38 8.47
N ASP A 168 16.50 2.43 8.20
CA ASP A 168 17.38 3.55 8.53
C ASP A 168 17.40 4.51 7.35
N TYR A 169 16.89 5.71 7.59
CA TYR A 169 16.90 6.83 6.65
C TYR A 169 17.97 7.84 7.09
N ASN A 170 18.91 8.13 6.23
CA ASN A 170 19.98 9.08 6.51
C ASN A 170 20.46 9.75 5.20
N PRO A 171 21.31 10.80 5.25
CA PRO A 171 21.79 11.51 4.06
C PRO A 171 22.54 10.64 3.02
N SER A 172 23.00 9.45 3.42
CA SER A 172 23.67 8.49 2.52
C SER A 172 22.69 7.59 1.77
N GLY A 173 21.41 7.58 2.17
CA GLY A 173 20.36 6.78 1.56
C GLY A 173 19.50 6.05 2.57
N VAL A 174 18.81 5.02 2.09
CA VAL A 174 17.87 4.20 2.88
C VAL A 174 18.40 2.77 2.96
N THR A 175 18.44 2.23 4.18
CA THR A 175 18.77 0.84 4.43
C THR A 175 17.61 0.14 5.15
N VAL A 176 17.01 -0.87 4.53
CA VAL A 176 16.00 -1.69 5.18
C VAL A 176 16.68 -2.68 6.14
N LEU A 177 16.44 -2.51 7.42
CA LEU A 177 17.03 -3.33 8.49
C LEU A 177 16.21 -4.59 8.78
N ARG A 178 14.86 -4.48 8.65
CA ARG A 178 13.96 -5.58 8.92
C ARG A 178 12.70 -5.48 8.06
N ARG A 179 12.25 -6.63 7.57
CA ARG A 179 10.91 -6.84 6.99
C ARG A 179 10.20 -7.95 7.75
N GLN A 180 8.91 -7.77 7.95
CA GLN A 180 8.04 -8.80 8.53
C GLN A 180 6.88 -9.04 7.59
N THR A 181 6.61 -10.31 7.32
CA THR A 181 5.56 -10.69 6.39
C THR A 181 4.19 -10.56 7.03
N PHE A 182 3.13 -10.59 6.23
CA PHE A 182 1.75 -10.53 6.70
C PHE A 182 1.36 -11.73 7.59
N VAL A 183 2.11 -12.84 7.53
CA VAL A 183 1.87 -14.02 8.36
C VAL A 183 2.01 -13.70 9.84
N ASP A 184 2.93 -12.79 10.19
CA ASP A 184 3.20 -12.34 11.56
C ASP A 184 2.58 -10.98 11.88
N SER A 185 1.53 -10.60 11.17
CA SER A 185 0.94 -9.27 11.28
C SER A 185 0.36 -8.98 12.67
N VAL A 186 0.93 -7.97 13.32
CA VAL A 186 0.37 -7.40 14.56
C VAL A 186 -1.01 -6.79 14.30
N GLY A 187 -1.25 -6.23 13.11
CA GLY A 187 -2.55 -5.70 12.70
C GLY A 187 -3.62 -6.79 12.60
N TYR A 188 -3.30 -7.96 12.03
CA TYR A 188 -4.21 -9.12 12.05
C TYR A 188 -4.45 -9.62 13.48
N PHE A 189 -3.42 -9.68 14.31
CA PHE A 189 -3.56 -10.06 15.71
C PHE A 189 -4.49 -9.09 16.45
N PHE A 190 -4.29 -7.79 16.32
CA PHE A 190 -5.16 -6.76 16.88
C PHE A 190 -6.61 -6.90 16.41
N GLY A 191 -6.82 -7.09 15.11
CA GLY A 191 -8.14 -7.29 14.53
C GLY A 191 -8.86 -8.55 15.07
N ARG A 192 -8.12 -9.63 15.32
CA ARG A 192 -8.67 -10.86 15.92
C ARG A 192 -9.08 -10.67 17.36
N ILE A 193 -8.27 -9.99 18.17
CA ILE A 193 -8.63 -9.64 19.56
C ILE A 193 -9.84 -8.72 19.59
N THR A 194 -9.89 -7.71 18.72
CA THR A 194 -11.05 -6.81 18.61
C THR A 194 -12.33 -7.58 18.27
N ALA A 195 -12.27 -8.48 17.30
CA ALA A 195 -13.43 -9.31 16.93
C ALA A 195 -13.86 -10.30 18.04
N PHE A 196 -12.92 -10.75 18.88
CA PHE A 196 -13.21 -11.61 20.02
C PHE A 196 -13.89 -10.84 21.18
N LEU A 197 -13.53 -9.59 21.36
CA LEU A 197 -14.09 -8.76 22.44
C LEU A 197 -15.46 -8.12 22.07
N GLY A 198 -15.85 -8.11 20.81
CA GLY A 198 -17.11 -7.55 20.29
C GLY A 198 -16.91 -6.11 19.84
#